data_84e1dae7832c80275114fe36446c17c8
#
_entry.id   84e1dae7832c80275114fe36446c17c8
#
_cell.length_a   1.000
_cell.length_b   1.000
_cell.length_c   1.000
_cell.angle_alpha   90.00
_cell.angle_beta   90.00
_cell.angle_gamma   90.00
#
_symmetry.space_group_name_H-M   'P 1'
#
loop_
_entity.id
_entity.type
_entity.pdbx_description
1 polymer ?
#
loop_
_entity_poly.entity_id
_entity_poly.type
_entity_poly.pdbx_seq_one_letter_code
_entity_poly.pdbx_strand_id
1 'polypeptide(L)'
;DCIDRYPDLFVGLASADLSKPMEGVRELRKYVKEHDFKGLRIVQWLWDKPCTDPLYYPLLAECVELDVPVCLQVGITGPLCTSRTGQPSHIERIALDFPELKIVCGHIGAPWHEEMIVYARKFPNVYIDTSAYVPKRYPKALVDFIKGSGKHKVMFGTNFPMLMPADCLKQLDILELDEETTQLFLHDNAKRVFKL
;
A
#
# COMPACT_ATOMS: atom_id res chain seq x y z
N ASP A 1 12.65 0.02 -18.22
CA ASP A 1 11.74 -0.52 -19.17
C ASP A 1 10.44 0.22 -19.27
N CYS A 2 9.35 -0.01 -18.43
CA CYS A 2 8.14 0.80 -18.52
C CYS A 2 8.40 2.24 -18.09
N ILE A 3 9.14 2.45 -17.01
CA ILE A 3 9.49 3.79 -16.50
C ILE A 3 10.34 4.54 -17.52
N ASP A 4 11.38 3.92 -18.08
CA ASP A 4 12.23 4.56 -19.09
C ASP A 4 11.47 4.90 -20.38
N ARG A 5 10.48 4.06 -20.73
CA ARG A 5 9.70 4.23 -21.94
C ARG A 5 8.55 5.23 -21.78
N TYR A 6 8.00 5.33 -20.58
CA TYR A 6 6.84 6.16 -20.27
C TYR A 6 7.01 6.85 -18.90
N PRO A 7 8.00 7.76 -18.77
CA PRO A 7 8.35 8.36 -17.48
C PRO A 7 7.22 9.20 -16.87
N ASP A 8 6.34 9.74 -17.71
CA ASP A 8 5.19 10.54 -17.26
C ASP A 8 3.99 9.68 -16.79
N LEU A 9 4.03 8.37 -17.02
CA LEU A 9 2.92 7.46 -16.70
C LEU A 9 3.24 6.45 -15.59
N PHE A 10 4.50 6.19 -15.32
CA PHE A 10 4.92 5.17 -14.38
C PHE A 10 5.98 5.68 -13.41
N VAL A 11 5.82 5.30 -12.16
CA VAL A 11 6.86 5.43 -11.13
C VAL A 11 7.20 4.06 -10.56
N GLY A 12 8.42 3.89 -10.07
CA GLY A 12 8.88 2.64 -9.50
C GLY A 12 8.68 2.56 -8.00
N LEU A 13 8.43 1.34 -7.52
CA LEU A 13 8.63 0.97 -6.13
C LEU A 13 9.77 -0.05 -6.08
N ALA A 14 10.74 0.17 -5.20
CA ALA A 14 11.81 -0.78 -4.97
C ALA A 14 11.28 -2.04 -4.27
N SER A 15 11.98 -3.14 -4.41
CA SER A 15 11.84 -4.33 -3.57
C SER A 15 13.20 -4.72 -3.01
N ALA A 16 13.22 -5.50 -1.94
CA ALA A 16 14.46 -5.90 -1.30
C ALA A 16 14.49 -7.39 -0.99
N ASP A 17 15.68 -7.99 -1.12
CA ASP A 17 15.95 -9.33 -0.64
C ASP A 17 16.16 -9.31 0.88
N LEU A 18 15.23 -9.90 1.61
CA LEU A 18 15.27 -9.91 3.07
C LEU A 18 16.39 -10.78 3.66
N SER A 19 16.97 -11.70 2.86
CA SER A 19 18.15 -12.47 3.28
C SER A 19 19.40 -11.60 3.41
N LYS A 20 19.39 -10.41 2.79
CA LYS A 20 20.49 -9.44 2.78
C LYS A 20 20.00 -8.01 3.09
N PRO A 21 19.46 -7.77 4.28
CA PRO A 21 18.74 -6.51 4.56
C PRO A 21 19.58 -5.25 4.34
N MET A 22 20.87 -5.28 4.63
CA MET A 22 21.75 -4.11 4.42
C MET A 22 22.13 -3.88 2.95
N GLU A 23 22.10 -4.90 2.11
CA GLU A 23 22.20 -4.74 0.65
C GLU A 23 20.92 -4.10 0.14
N GLY A 24 19.74 -4.60 0.58
CA GLY A 24 18.45 -4.00 0.27
C GLY A 24 18.34 -2.53 0.67
N VAL A 25 18.89 -2.12 1.82
CA VAL A 25 18.97 -0.69 2.23
C VAL A 25 19.78 0.12 1.23
N ARG A 26 20.94 -0.37 0.80
CA ARG A 26 21.78 0.33 -0.19
C ARG A 26 21.09 0.44 -1.56
N GLU A 27 20.43 -0.64 -2.00
CA GLU A 27 19.68 -0.65 -3.25
C GLU A 27 18.47 0.30 -3.19
N LEU A 28 17.68 0.27 -2.12
CA LEU A 28 16.56 1.20 -1.92
C LEU A 28 17.04 2.65 -2.03
N ARG A 29 18.11 3.00 -1.31
CA ARG A 29 18.70 4.34 -1.34
C ARG A 29 19.11 4.74 -2.75
N LYS A 30 19.74 3.83 -3.49
CA LYS A 30 20.15 4.04 -4.88
C LYS A 30 18.93 4.29 -5.78
N TYR A 31 17.92 3.40 -5.73
CA TYR A 31 16.74 3.54 -6.59
C TYR A 31 15.96 4.83 -6.31
N VAL A 32 15.82 5.22 -5.05
CA VAL A 32 15.14 6.48 -4.70
C VAL A 32 15.94 7.70 -5.16
N LYS A 33 17.26 7.74 -4.93
CA LYS A 33 18.07 8.92 -5.20
C LYS A 33 18.50 9.08 -6.67
N GLU A 34 18.74 7.97 -7.36
CA GLU A 34 19.29 7.98 -8.72
C GLU A 34 18.22 7.68 -9.79
N HIS A 35 17.13 7.02 -9.43
CA HIS A 35 16.09 6.57 -10.36
C HIS A 35 14.68 7.06 -10.02
N ASP A 36 14.55 7.97 -9.06
CA ASP A 36 13.30 8.60 -8.63
C ASP A 36 12.20 7.59 -8.22
N PHE A 37 12.59 6.45 -7.66
CA PHE A 37 11.60 5.50 -7.11
C PHE A 37 10.88 6.10 -5.91
N LYS A 38 9.56 5.87 -5.83
CA LYS A 38 8.66 6.56 -4.91
C LYS A 38 8.30 5.77 -3.65
N GLY A 39 8.95 4.64 -3.41
CA GLY A 39 8.69 3.84 -2.22
C GLY A 39 9.31 2.45 -2.27
N LEU A 40 9.01 1.69 -1.23
CA LEU A 40 9.40 0.28 -1.08
C LEU A 40 8.17 -0.61 -1.09
N ARG A 41 8.16 -1.67 -1.90
CA ARG A 41 7.15 -2.73 -1.87
C ARG A 41 7.68 -3.95 -1.12
N ILE A 42 6.98 -4.37 -0.07
CA ILE A 42 7.26 -5.60 0.69
C ILE A 42 6.11 -6.58 0.51
N VAL A 43 6.45 -7.83 0.19
CA VAL A 43 5.53 -8.95 0.06
C VAL A 43 5.90 -9.99 1.11
N GLN A 44 5.31 -9.89 2.28
CA GLN A 44 5.73 -10.61 3.50
C GLN A 44 5.65 -12.13 3.37
N TRP A 45 4.65 -12.65 2.64
CA TRP A 45 4.47 -14.10 2.47
C TRP A 45 5.59 -14.77 1.65
N LEU A 46 6.35 -14.03 0.85
CA LEU A 46 7.53 -14.57 0.15
C LEU A 46 8.60 -15.08 1.14
N TRP A 47 8.64 -14.50 2.33
CA TRP A 47 9.64 -14.78 3.36
C TRP A 47 9.06 -15.52 4.57
N ASP A 48 7.74 -15.76 4.57
CA ASP A 48 6.97 -16.23 5.75
C ASP A 48 7.28 -15.43 7.03
N LYS A 49 7.47 -14.13 6.89
CA LYS A 49 7.81 -13.19 7.96
C LYS A 49 6.84 -12.02 7.98
N PRO A 50 6.17 -11.73 9.12
CA PRO A 50 5.34 -10.54 9.25
C PRO A 50 6.21 -9.27 9.17
N CYS A 51 5.62 -8.13 8.82
CA CYS A 51 6.36 -6.87 8.71
C CYS A 51 7.01 -6.40 10.03
N THR A 52 6.64 -7.02 11.15
CA THR A 52 7.24 -6.83 12.48
C THR A 52 8.52 -7.65 12.71
N ASP A 53 8.94 -8.50 11.76
CA ASP A 53 10.21 -9.22 11.88
C ASP A 53 11.38 -8.20 11.85
N PRO A 54 12.36 -8.32 12.77
CA PRO A 54 13.49 -7.38 12.87
C PRO A 54 14.26 -7.16 11.56
N LEU A 55 14.25 -8.12 10.64
CA LEU A 55 14.93 -8.01 9.34
C LEU A 55 14.34 -6.90 8.45
N TYR A 56 13.07 -6.50 8.66
CA TYR A 56 12.48 -5.38 7.93
C TYR A 56 12.85 -4.01 8.49
N TYR A 57 13.20 -3.91 9.78
CA TYR A 57 13.40 -2.63 10.45
C TYR A 57 14.46 -1.72 9.81
N PRO A 58 15.62 -2.22 9.34
CA PRO A 58 16.57 -1.38 8.61
C PRO A 58 15.98 -0.77 7.34
N LEU A 59 15.14 -1.51 6.61
CA LEU A 59 14.46 -1.03 5.41
C LEU A 59 13.37 0.00 5.75
N LEU A 60 12.60 -0.23 6.83
CA LEU A 60 11.57 0.70 7.29
C LEU A 60 12.20 2.03 7.76
N ALA A 61 13.31 1.95 8.52
CA ALA A 61 14.07 3.13 8.94
C ALA A 61 14.60 3.90 7.72
N GLU A 62 15.13 3.20 6.71
CA GLU A 62 15.60 3.86 5.48
C GLU A 62 14.45 4.53 4.71
N CYS A 63 13.24 3.95 4.70
CA CYS A 63 12.06 4.60 4.12
C CYS A 63 11.73 5.92 4.84
N VAL A 64 11.88 5.99 6.16
CA VAL A 64 11.72 7.23 6.95
C VAL A 64 12.77 8.26 6.53
N GLU A 65 14.05 7.88 6.50
CA GLU A 65 15.16 8.77 6.12
C GLU A 65 15.04 9.32 4.69
N LEU A 66 14.49 8.52 3.79
CA LEU A 66 14.25 8.91 2.40
C LEU A 66 12.91 9.61 2.19
N ASP A 67 12.06 9.68 3.24
CA ASP A 67 10.68 10.20 3.19
C ASP A 67 9.85 9.59 2.04
N VAL A 68 9.93 8.26 1.91
CA VAL A 68 9.15 7.47 0.97
C VAL A 68 8.26 6.47 1.70
N PRO A 69 7.07 6.12 1.17
CA PRO A 69 6.19 5.14 1.79
C PRO A 69 6.71 3.71 1.66
N VAL A 70 6.29 2.86 2.59
CA VAL A 70 6.32 1.42 2.44
C VAL A 70 4.94 0.89 2.04
N CYS A 71 4.89 0.06 1.00
CA CYS A 71 3.68 -0.64 0.56
C CYS A 71 3.75 -2.09 1.04
N LEU A 72 2.86 -2.45 1.95
CA LEU A 72 2.78 -3.79 2.56
C LEU A 72 1.60 -4.56 1.96
N GLN A 73 1.76 -5.86 1.78
CA GLN A 73 0.63 -6.71 1.49
C GLN A 73 -0.13 -7.04 2.76
N VAL A 74 -1.41 -6.70 2.81
CA VAL A 74 -2.28 -6.95 3.96
C VAL A 74 -3.50 -7.75 3.51
N GLY A 75 -3.89 -8.74 4.31
CA GLY A 75 -4.99 -9.63 3.99
C GLY A 75 -4.55 -11.01 3.51
N ILE A 76 -5.51 -11.72 2.91
CA ILE A 76 -5.31 -13.07 2.40
C ILE A 76 -4.35 -13.06 1.20
N THR A 77 -3.51 -14.07 1.13
CA THR A 77 -2.59 -14.27 0.00
C THR A 77 -3.30 -14.94 -1.19
N GLY A 78 -2.92 -14.58 -2.42
CA GLY A 78 -3.39 -15.29 -3.61
C GLY A 78 -2.74 -16.67 -3.79
N PRO A 79 -1.43 -16.83 -3.61
CA PRO A 79 -0.76 -18.14 -3.65
C PRO A 79 -1.18 -19.07 -2.51
N LEU A 80 -1.00 -20.38 -2.71
CA LEU A 80 -1.28 -21.43 -1.72
C LEU A 80 -0.22 -21.43 -0.61
N CYS A 81 -0.25 -20.41 0.23
CA CYS A 81 0.60 -20.27 1.41
C CYS A 81 -0.19 -19.62 2.56
N THR A 82 0.41 -19.57 3.74
CA THR A 82 -0.25 -18.95 4.91
C THR A 82 -0.45 -17.46 4.71
N SER A 83 -1.62 -16.95 5.11
CA SER A 83 -1.92 -15.50 5.14
C SER A 83 -1.57 -14.83 6.47
N ARG A 84 -0.99 -15.58 7.41
CA ARG A 84 -0.68 -15.11 8.76
C ARG A 84 0.19 -13.85 8.77
N THR A 85 1.14 -13.77 7.83
CA THR A 85 2.06 -12.62 7.71
C THR A 85 1.38 -11.33 7.23
N GLY A 86 0.18 -11.44 6.65
CA GLY A 86 -0.63 -10.33 6.14
C GLY A 86 -1.73 -9.86 7.09
N GLN A 87 -1.77 -10.32 8.35
CA GLN A 87 -2.78 -9.86 9.30
C GLN A 87 -2.58 -8.38 9.63
N PRO A 88 -3.66 -7.56 9.64
CA PRO A 88 -3.58 -6.13 9.95
C PRO A 88 -2.98 -5.81 11.33
N SER A 89 -3.12 -6.72 12.32
CA SER A 89 -2.53 -6.55 13.66
C SER A 89 -1.02 -6.26 13.67
N HIS A 90 -0.29 -6.72 12.66
CA HIS A 90 1.13 -6.39 12.50
C HIS A 90 1.37 -4.91 12.16
N ILE A 91 0.39 -4.24 11.54
CA ILE A 91 0.49 -2.83 11.15
C ILE A 91 0.51 -1.92 12.37
N GLU A 92 -0.25 -2.26 13.41
CA GLU A 92 -0.29 -1.47 14.64
C GLU A 92 1.12 -1.27 15.23
N ARG A 93 1.90 -2.34 15.32
CA ARG A 93 3.25 -2.28 15.87
C ARG A 93 4.17 -1.40 15.03
N ILE A 94 4.15 -1.57 13.71
CA ILE A 94 4.99 -0.78 12.80
C ILE A 94 4.59 0.70 12.81
N ALA A 95 3.30 1.00 12.89
CA ALA A 95 2.82 2.38 12.95
C ALA A 95 3.24 3.10 14.24
N LEU A 96 3.40 2.35 15.35
CA LEU A 96 3.90 2.88 16.63
C LEU A 96 5.42 3.04 16.64
N ASP A 97 6.16 2.09 16.06
CA ASP A 97 7.62 2.11 16.05
C ASP A 97 8.18 3.16 15.07
N PHE A 98 7.43 3.45 14.00
CA PHE A 98 7.80 4.39 12.92
C PHE A 98 6.66 5.38 12.65
N PRO A 99 6.39 6.34 13.55
CA PRO A 99 5.28 7.28 13.40
C PRO A 99 5.40 8.21 12.18
N GLU A 100 6.61 8.44 11.69
CA GLU A 100 6.88 9.24 10.48
C GLU A 100 6.71 8.44 9.17
N LEU A 101 6.75 7.10 9.25
CA LEU A 101 6.67 6.22 8.08
C LEU A 101 5.25 6.21 7.50
N LYS A 102 5.10 6.53 6.23
CA LYS A 102 3.84 6.34 5.50
C LYS A 102 3.68 4.86 5.16
N ILE A 103 2.64 4.22 5.69
CA ILE A 103 2.38 2.78 5.54
C ILE A 103 1.15 2.60 4.65
N VAL A 104 1.33 2.06 3.44
CA VAL A 104 0.26 1.77 2.49
C VAL A 104 -0.06 0.27 2.55
N CYS A 105 -1.28 -0.05 3.00
CA CYS A 105 -1.76 -1.41 3.21
C CYS A 105 -2.57 -1.87 2.01
N GLY A 106 -1.98 -2.71 1.17
CA GLY A 106 -2.59 -3.22 -0.05
C GLY A 106 -3.63 -4.31 0.21
N HIS A 107 -4.57 -4.45 -0.74
CA HIS A 107 -5.59 -5.49 -0.79
C HIS A 107 -6.69 -5.37 0.28
N ILE A 108 -7.02 -4.14 0.70
CA ILE A 108 -8.08 -3.80 1.66
C ILE A 108 -8.03 -4.53 3.03
N GLY A 109 -7.05 -5.42 3.23
CA GLY A 109 -6.95 -6.22 4.45
C GLY A 109 -7.91 -7.41 4.56
N ALA A 110 -8.61 -7.79 3.47
CA ALA A 110 -9.58 -8.89 3.53
C ALA A 110 -8.94 -10.23 3.96
N PRO A 111 -9.61 -11.05 4.81
CA PRO A 111 -10.95 -10.85 5.33
C PRO A 111 -11.05 -9.92 6.55
N TRP A 112 -9.94 -9.41 7.07
CA TRP A 112 -9.84 -8.56 8.27
C TRP A 112 -10.00 -7.06 7.94
N HIS A 113 -10.83 -6.72 6.95
CA HIS A 113 -10.97 -5.34 6.46
C HIS A 113 -11.51 -4.37 7.52
N GLU A 114 -12.36 -4.82 8.44
CA GLU A 114 -12.83 -3.97 9.54
C GLU A 114 -11.70 -3.59 10.50
N GLU A 115 -10.83 -4.54 10.84
CA GLU A 115 -9.63 -4.29 11.63
C GLU A 115 -8.68 -3.33 10.91
N MET A 116 -8.47 -3.52 9.59
CA MET A 116 -7.64 -2.63 8.77
C MET A 116 -8.18 -1.20 8.78
N ILE A 117 -9.50 -1.03 8.68
CA ILE A 117 -10.17 0.29 8.75
C ILE A 117 -9.94 0.95 10.12
N VAL A 118 -10.01 0.18 11.21
CA VAL A 118 -9.73 0.69 12.56
C VAL A 118 -8.30 1.22 12.66
N TYR A 119 -7.32 0.49 12.14
CA TYR A 119 -5.94 0.97 12.15
C TYR A 119 -5.72 2.19 11.23
N ALA A 120 -6.31 2.21 10.04
CA ALA A 120 -6.22 3.37 9.17
C ALA A 120 -6.87 4.64 9.78
N ARG A 121 -7.90 4.46 10.62
CA ARG A 121 -8.53 5.55 11.38
C ARG A 121 -7.69 5.98 12.58
N LYS A 122 -7.10 5.01 13.31
CA LYS A 122 -6.33 5.25 14.53
C LYS A 122 -4.98 5.92 14.25
N PHE A 123 -4.29 5.49 13.20
CA PHE A 123 -2.93 5.94 12.89
C PHE A 123 -2.90 6.93 11.73
N PRO A 124 -2.36 8.15 11.92
CA PRO A 124 -2.32 9.17 10.87
C PRO A 124 -1.47 8.76 9.67
N ASN A 125 -0.48 7.89 9.87
CA ASN A 125 0.48 7.44 8.87
C ASN A 125 0.08 6.13 8.15
N VAL A 126 -1.10 5.54 8.44
CA VAL A 126 -1.60 4.32 7.83
C VAL A 126 -2.65 4.63 6.76
N TYR A 127 -2.50 4.02 5.58
CA TYR A 127 -3.35 4.19 4.40
C TYR A 127 -3.79 2.82 3.87
N ILE A 128 -4.91 2.78 3.15
CA ILE A 128 -5.43 1.56 2.50
C ILE A 128 -5.34 1.72 0.98
N ASP A 129 -4.86 0.68 0.31
CA ASP A 129 -4.88 0.53 -1.14
C ASP A 129 -5.89 -0.57 -1.52
N THR A 130 -6.79 -0.27 -2.46
CA THR A 130 -7.90 -1.15 -2.84
C THR A 130 -7.55 -2.19 -3.89
N SER A 131 -6.28 -2.36 -4.20
CA SER A 131 -5.82 -3.35 -5.19
C SER A 131 -6.32 -4.77 -4.90
N ALA A 132 -6.35 -5.60 -5.94
CA ALA A 132 -6.87 -6.97 -5.97
C ALA A 132 -8.39 -7.13 -5.80
N TYR A 133 -9.13 -6.05 -5.64
CA TYR A 133 -10.59 -6.07 -5.55
C TYR A 133 -11.22 -5.11 -6.56
N VAL A 134 -12.32 -5.54 -7.19
CA VAL A 134 -13.14 -4.65 -8.03
C VAL A 134 -14.15 -3.88 -7.16
N PRO A 135 -14.55 -2.65 -7.53
CA PRO A 135 -15.43 -1.80 -6.72
C PRO A 135 -16.70 -2.49 -6.22
N LYS A 136 -17.37 -3.29 -7.06
CA LYS A 136 -18.58 -4.06 -6.66
C LYS A 136 -18.37 -5.08 -5.55
N ARG A 137 -17.12 -5.41 -5.21
CA ARG A 137 -16.74 -6.35 -4.14
C ARG A 137 -16.19 -5.66 -2.90
N TYR A 138 -16.16 -4.32 -2.89
CA TYR A 138 -15.72 -3.63 -1.68
C TYR A 138 -16.73 -3.85 -0.56
N PRO A 139 -16.25 -4.24 0.64
CA PRO A 139 -17.11 -4.35 1.82
C PRO A 139 -17.80 -3.01 2.10
N LYS A 140 -19.06 -3.08 2.53
CA LYS A 140 -19.83 -1.85 2.87
C LYS A 140 -19.09 -0.94 3.87
N ALA A 141 -18.45 -1.53 4.88
CA ALA A 141 -17.66 -0.78 5.86
C ALA A 141 -16.52 0.03 5.22
N LEU A 142 -15.88 -0.50 4.17
CA LEU A 142 -14.84 0.23 3.42
C LEU A 142 -15.45 1.38 2.61
N VAL A 143 -16.57 1.15 1.94
CA VAL A 143 -17.26 2.21 1.18
C VAL A 143 -17.73 3.34 2.10
N ASP A 144 -18.32 3.00 3.24
CA ASP A 144 -18.72 3.98 4.27
C ASP A 144 -17.50 4.74 4.81
N PHE A 145 -16.36 4.08 4.97
CA PHE A 145 -15.11 4.71 5.39
C PHE A 145 -14.59 5.68 4.34
N ILE A 146 -14.57 5.29 3.05
CA ILE A 146 -14.18 6.17 1.93
C ILE A 146 -15.06 7.42 1.87
N LYS A 147 -16.38 7.28 2.00
CA LYS A 147 -17.34 8.40 2.00
C LYS A 147 -17.22 9.32 3.21
N GLY A 148 -16.65 8.82 4.29
CA GLY A 148 -16.57 9.52 5.57
C GLY A 148 -15.15 9.89 5.99
N SER A 149 -14.77 9.42 7.18
CA SER A 149 -13.48 9.74 7.82
C SER A 149 -12.25 9.21 7.09
N GLY A 150 -12.42 8.31 6.15
CA GLY A 150 -11.34 7.68 5.36
C GLY A 150 -11.09 8.32 4.00
N LYS A 151 -11.78 9.40 3.62
CA LYS A 151 -11.64 10.00 2.29
C LYS A 151 -10.20 10.37 1.92
N HIS A 152 -9.37 10.72 2.91
CA HIS A 152 -7.94 11.02 2.73
C HIS A 152 -7.02 9.83 3.02
N LYS A 153 -7.56 8.63 3.21
CA LYS A 153 -6.83 7.45 3.69
C LYS A 153 -6.86 6.27 2.73
N VAL A 154 -7.76 6.30 1.76
CA VAL A 154 -7.96 5.19 0.85
C VAL A 154 -7.56 5.60 -0.56
N MET A 155 -6.80 4.73 -1.24
CA MET A 155 -6.30 4.95 -2.60
C MET A 155 -6.80 3.83 -3.52
N PHE A 156 -7.09 4.20 -4.77
CA PHE A 156 -7.44 3.26 -5.82
C PHE A 156 -6.22 2.45 -6.26
N GLY A 157 -6.40 1.16 -6.41
CA GLY A 157 -5.42 0.24 -6.95
C GLY A 157 -6.11 -0.94 -7.63
N THR A 158 -5.44 -1.62 -8.56
CA THR A 158 -6.00 -2.76 -9.30
C THR A 158 -5.21 -4.05 -9.15
N ASN A 159 -3.93 -3.96 -8.80
CA ASN A 159 -3.02 -5.11 -8.82
C ASN A 159 -2.90 -5.72 -10.23
N PHE A 160 -2.81 -4.85 -11.27
CA PHE A 160 -2.58 -5.30 -12.65
C PHE A 160 -1.33 -6.22 -12.73
N PRO A 161 -1.36 -7.33 -13.49
CA PRO A 161 -2.37 -7.72 -14.48
C PRO A 161 -3.55 -8.54 -13.92
N MET A 162 -3.67 -8.72 -12.59
CA MET A 162 -4.77 -9.47 -11.99
C MET A 162 -6.14 -8.86 -12.32
N LEU A 163 -6.25 -7.55 -12.24
CA LEU A 163 -7.46 -6.80 -12.63
C LEU A 163 -7.10 -5.70 -13.62
N MET A 164 -7.90 -5.58 -14.67
CA MET A 164 -7.73 -4.50 -15.66
C MET A 164 -8.23 -3.17 -15.07
N PRO A 165 -7.41 -2.11 -15.08
CA PRO A 165 -7.83 -0.78 -14.60
C PRO A 165 -9.14 -0.29 -15.21
N ALA A 166 -9.29 -0.43 -16.53
CA ALA A 166 -10.50 -0.02 -17.24
C ALA A 166 -11.78 -0.72 -16.72
N ASP A 167 -11.68 -2.00 -16.32
CA ASP A 167 -12.84 -2.74 -15.82
C ASP A 167 -13.17 -2.39 -14.36
N CYS A 168 -12.19 -1.95 -13.60
CA CYS A 168 -12.42 -1.40 -12.27
C CYS A 168 -13.06 0.00 -12.36
N LEU A 169 -12.54 0.86 -13.25
CA LEU A 169 -13.06 2.22 -13.44
C LEU A 169 -14.52 2.25 -13.90
N LYS A 170 -14.94 1.33 -14.79
CA LYS A 170 -16.35 1.18 -15.20
C LYS A 170 -17.33 0.87 -14.05
N GLN A 171 -16.83 0.46 -12.90
CA GLN A 171 -17.64 0.08 -11.75
C GLN A 171 -17.67 1.14 -10.64
N LEU A 172 -17.02 2.28 -10.84
CA LEU A 172 -16.91 3.31 -9.79
C LEU A 172 -18.25 3.89 -9.36
N ASP A 173 -19.21 4.02 -10.30
CA ASP A 173 -20.53 4.56 -10.02
C ASP A 173 -21.27 3.78 -8.91
N ILE A 174 -20.94 2.49 -8.75
CA ILE A 174 -21.51 1.64 -7.68
C ILE A 174 -21.16 2.17 -6.30
N LEU A 175 -20.04 2.87 -6.15
CA LEU A 175 -19.58 3.40 -4.87
C LEU A 175 -20.34 4.67 -4.49
N GLU A 176 -21.03 5.34 -5.44
CA GLU A 176 -21.78 6.58 -5.23
C GLU A 176 -20.95 7.64 -4.46
N LEU A 177 -19.72 7.85 -4.88
CA LEU A 177 -18.85 8.88 -4.33
C LEU A 177 -19.19 10.25 -4.91
N ASP A 178 -19.08 11.30 -4.12
CA ASP A 178 -19.10 12.67 -4.63
C ASP A 178 -17.82 12.97 -5.45
N GLU A 179 -17.81 14.10 -6.15
CA GLU A 179 -16.71 14.49 -7.04
C GLU A 179 -15.39 14.66 -6.27
N GLU A 180 -15.42 15.32 -5.11
CA GLU A 180 -14.25 15.52 -4.25
C GLU A 180 -13.65 14.17 -3.80
N THR A 181 -14.50 13.29 -3.27
CA THR A 181 -14.10 11.98 -2.78
C THR A 181 -13.58 11.09 -3.92
N THR A 182 -14.18 11.17 -5.10
CA THR A 182 -13.73 10.46 -6.30
C THR A 182 -12.33 10.90 -6.70
N GLN A 183 -12.09 12.21 -6.75
CA GLN A 183 -10.77 12.78 -7.08
C GLN A 183 -9.71 12.36 -6.05
N LEU A 184 -10.02 12.44 -4.76
CA LEU A 184 -9.14 11.99 -3.69
C LEU A 184 -8.80 10.49 -3.82
N PHE A 185 -9.82 9.66 -4.03
CA PHE A 185 -9.68 8.22 -4.12
C PHE A 185 -8.86 7.78 -5.33
N LEU A 186 -9.12 8.36 -6.51
CA LEU A 186 -8.47 7.98 -7.76
C LEU A 186 -7.07 8.57 -7.95
N HIS A 187 -6.78 9.73 -7.34
CA HIS A 187 -5.58 10.49 -7.68
C HIS A 187 -4.90 11.14 -6.48
N ASP A 188 -5.56 12.08 -5.76
CA ASP A 188 -4.87 13.01 -4.89
C ASP A 188 -4.26 12.34 -3.65
N ASN A 189 -4.88 11.26 -3.14
CA ASN A 189 -4.32 10.51 -2.03
C ASN A 189 -3.00 9.85 -2.43
N ALA A 190 -2.96 9.20 -3.60
CA ALA A 190 -1.73 8.59 -4.11
C ALA A 190 -0.67 9.67 -4.39
N LYS A 191 -1.05 10.76 -5.07
CA LYS A 191 -0.16 11.89 -5.33
C LYS A 191 0.49 12.43 -4.06
N ARG A 192 -0.29 12.66 -3.01
CA ARG A 192 0.20 13.15 -1.73
C ARG A 192 1.13 12.16 -1.02
N VAL A 193 0.75 10.86 -0.98
CA VAL A 193 1.48 9.84 -0.23
C VAL A 193 2.80 9.51 -0.92
N PHE A 194 2.80 9.37 -2.24
CA PHE A 194 3.98 9.02 -3.05
C PHE A 194 4.75 10.23 -3.58
N LYS A 195 4.27 11.46 -3.37
CA LYS A 195 4.89 12.70 -3.87
C LYS A 195 5.07 12.69 -5.40
N LEU A 196 3.97 12.44 -6.11
CA LEU A 196 3.92 12.44 -7.59
C LEU A 196 3.72 13.85 -8.14
#